data_6fa29e8e3f19eafc6c23c55c10ac8a73
#
_entry.id   6fa29e8e3f19eafc6c23c55c10ac8a73
#
_cell.length_a   1.000
_cell.length_b   1.000
_cell.length_c   1.000
_cell.angle_alpha   90.00
_cell.angle_beta   90.00
_cell.angle_gamma   90.00
#
_symmetry.space_group_name_H-M   'P 1'
#
loop_
_entity.id
_entity.type
_entity.pdbx_description
1 polymer ?
#
loop_
_entity_poly.entity_id
_entity_poly.type
_entity_poly.pdbx_seq_one_letter_code
_entity_poly.pdbx_strand_id
1 'polypeptide(L)'
;MRLLGCKVELYAEKEFVACGVKADVIFDMARDRATIARLKSLEDEGALVVNSAYGIDNCVRRPMTEPLIQHGVPHPRSFVISTDRQFEEDCYPCWIKRGDSHAMVKEDVCYATDKEEAERVLADFRSRHIPVAVINEHLQGDLIKFYGVQGTDFFYWFYPSPCSHSKFGLEKINGVAKGIPFNEEELKKYSDMAAEVLNVPIYGGDCVLSADGELKIIDFNDWPSFARCREEAGVKIAECIYNRVKKKQMKK
;
A
#
# COMPACT_ATOMS: atom_id res chain seq x y z
N MET A 1 -12.59 -19.59 1.63
CA MET A 1 -11.88 -20.77 1.12
C MET A 1 -12.47 -22.10 1.64
N ARG A 2 -12.56 -22.36 2.94
CA ARG A 2 -13.18 -23.61 3.45
C ARG A 2 -14.60 -23.83 2.97
N LEU A 3 -15.44 -22.80 2.93
CA LEU A 3 -16.80 -22.85 2.36
C LEU A 3 -16.84 -23.14 0.86
N LEU A 4 -15.73 -22.95 0.16
CA LEU A 4 -15.54 -23.30 -1.25
C LEU A 4 -14.96 -24.71 -1.44
N GLY A 5 -14.94 -25.53 -0.37
CA GLY A 5 -14.43 -26.91 -0.39
C GLY A 5 -12.91 -27.05 -0.36
N CYS A 6 -12.16 -25.97 -0.08
CA CYS A 6 -10.71 -26.04 -0.02
C CYS A 6 -10.23 -26.51 1.37
N LYS A 7 -9.22 -27.39 1.39
CA LYS A 7 -8.45 -27.67 2.60
C LYS A 7 -7.56 -26.46 2.87
N VAL A 8 -7.68 -25.87 4.06
CA VAL A 8 -6.90 -24.68 4.46
C VAL A 8 -6.15 -24.98 5.74
N GLU A 9 -4.84 -24.87 5.68
CA GLU A 9 -3.91 -24.95 6.80
C GLU A 9 -3.46 -23.54 7.18
N LEU A 10 -3.26 -23.28 8.46
CA LEU A 10 -2.86 -21.99 9.01
C LEU A 10 -1.52 -22.12 9.72
N TYR A 11 -0.64 -21.19 9.48
CA TYR A 11 0.68 -21.13 10.09
C TYR A 11 0.98 -19.72 10.58
N ALA A 12 1.61 -19.61 11.74
CA ALA A 12 2.28 -18.38 12.11
C ALA A 12 3.57 -18.23 11.26
N GLU A 13 4.02 -16.99 11.01
CA GLU A 13 5.18 -16.74 10.14
C GLU A 13 6.42 -17.56 10.52
N LYS A 14 6.78 -17.58 11.81
CA LYS A 14 7.93 -18.35 12.31
C LYS A 14 7.77 -19.85 12.11
N GLU A 15 6.56 -20.37 12.31
CA GLU A 15 6.23 -21.78 12.12
C GLU A 15 6.30 -22.16 10.64
N PHE A 16 5.76 -21.32 9.75
CA PHE A 16 5.81 -21.52 8.31
C PHE A 16 7.25 -21.70 7.80
N VAL A 17 8.16 -20.85 8.27
CA VAL A 17 9.59 -20.94 7.91
C VAL A 17 10.24 -22.19 8.51
N ALA A 18 10.03 -22.44 9.82
CA ALA A 18 10.66 -23.55 10.54
C ALA A 18 10.23 -24.93 10.03
N CYS A 19 8.94 -25.09 9.66
CA CYS A 19 8.42 -26.37 9.15
C CYS A 19 8.74 -26.61 7.67
N GLY A 20 9.35 -25.66 6.97
CA GLY A 20 9.68 -25.81 5.54
C GLY A 20 8.45 -26.08 4.66
N VAL A 21 7.31 -25.46 5.00
CA VAL A 21 6.03 -25.68 4.31
C VAL A 21 6.18 -25.50 2.81
N LYS A 22 5.60 -26.45 2.05
CA LYS A 22 5.43 -26.37 0.59
C LYS A 22 3.96 -26.44 0.27
N ALA A 23 3.49 -25.54 -0.56
CA ALA A 23 2.11 -25.51 -1.02
C ALA A 23 2.04 -24.87 -2.42
N ASP A 24 1.10 -25.34 -3.26
CA ASP A 24 0.87 -24.78 -4.60
C ASP A 24 0.14 -23.43 -4.55
N VAL A 25 -0.58 -23.16 -3.47
CA VAL A 25 -1.36 -21.93 -3.25
C VAL A 25 -1.15 -21.45 -1.83
N ILE A 26 -0.70 -20.22 -1.70
CA ILE A 26 -0.47 -19.56 -0.42
C ILE A 26 -1.16 -18.20 -0.47
N PHE A 27 -1.85 -17.83 0.60
CA PHE A 27 -2.30 -16.45 0.81
C PHE A 27 -1.84 -16.01 2.19
N ASP A 28 -1.27 -14.84 2.24
CA ASP A 28 -0.47 -14.43 3.38
C ASP A 28 -0.68 -12.96 3.76
N MET A 29 -0.33 -12.64 4.97
CA MET A 29 -0.21 -11.29 5.52
C MET A 29 1.18 -11.08 6.10
N ALA A 30 2.21 -11.64 5.46
CA ALA A 30 3.57 -11.65 5.95
C ALA A 30 4.17 -10.26 6.10
N ARG A 31 4.98 -10.09 7.14
CA ARG A 31 5.76 -8.86 7.42
C ARG A 31 7.21 -9.18 7.79
N ASP A 32 7.47 -10.41 8.23
CA ASP A 32 8.81 -10.85 8.57
C ASP A 32 9.66 -11.11 7.31
N ARG A 33 10.88 -10.61 7.29
CA ARG A 33 11.77 -10.71 6.13
C ARG A 33 12.12 -12.16 5.74
N ALA A 34 12.29 -13.04 6.72
CA ALA A 34 12.59 -14.44 6.44
C ALA A 34 11.38 -15.14 5.80
N THR A 35 10.18 -14.82 6.27
CA THR A 35 8.92 -15.32 5.69
C THR A 35 8.74 -14.82 4.27
N ILE A 36 8.93 -13.52 4.01
CA ILE A 36 8.83 -12.94 2.67
C ILE A 36 9.88 -13.58 1.73
N ALA A 37 11.11 -13.77 2.18
CA ALA A 37 12.14 -14.45 1.38
C ALA A 37 11.73 -15.89 1.03
N ARG A 38 11.15 -16.63 1.99
CA ARG A 38 10.66 -17.99 1.74
C ARG A 38 9.48 -18.00 0.76
N LEU A 39 8.55 -17.06 0.88
CA LEU A 39 7.42 -16.91 -0.04
C LEU A 39 7.89 -16.61 -1.46
N LYS A 40 8.89 -15.74 -1.65
CA LYS A 40 9.51 -15.48 -2.96
C LYS A 40 10.09 -16.75 -3.58
N SER A 41 10.84 -17.53 -2.79
CA SER A 41 11.38 -18.81 -3.26
C SER A 41 10.27 -19.76 -3.75
N LEU A 42 9.16 -19.85 -3.01
CA LEU A 42 8.02 -20.68 -3.42
C LEU A 42 7.30 -20.12 -4.65
N GLU A 43 7.20 -18.81 -4.77
CA GLU A 43 6.64 -18.14 -5.96
C GLU A 43 7.51 -18.41 -7.20
N ASP A 44 8.84 -18.34 -7.06
CA ASP A 44 9.82 -18.68 -8.12
C ASP A 44 9.77 -20.18 -8.51
N GLU A 45 9.50 -21.06 -7.54
CA GLU A 45 9.24 -22.49 -7.75
C GLU A 45 7.88 -22.76 -8.41
N GLY A 46 7.07 -21.72 -8.59
CA GLY A 46 5.78 -21.77 -9.27
C GLY A 46 4.56 -21.89 -8.35
N ALA A 47 4.66 -21.66 -7.05
CA ALA A 47 3.48 -21.51 -6.21
C ALA A 47 2.66 -20.27 -6.59
N LEU A 48 1.37 -20.26 -6.31
CA LEU A 48 0.54 -19.06 -6.35
C LEU A 48 0.54 -18.40 -4.98
N VAL A 49 1.22 -17.27 -4.87
CA VAL A 49 1.25 -16.47 -3.62
C VAL A 49 0.35 -15.26 -3.78
N VAL A 50 -0.54 -14.99 -2.82
CA VAL A 50 -1.49 -13.87 -2.82
C VAL A 50 -1.51 -13.20 -1.44
N ASN A 51 -1.12 -11.91 -1.29
CA ASN A 51 -0.52 -11.13 -2.37
C ASN A 51 0.86 -11.69 -2.72
N SER A 52 1.35 -11.37 -3.93
CA SER A 52 2.72 -11.75 -4.32
C SER A 52 3.74 -11.29 -3.28
N ALA A 53 4.70 -12.15 -2.94
CA ALA A 53 5.79 -11.79 -2.03
C ALA A 53 6.66 -10.64 -2.59
N TYR A 54 6.78 -10.53 -3.91
CA TYR A 54 7.37 -9.37 -4.57
C TYR A 54 6.48 -8.13 -4.46
N GLY A 55 5.15 -8.32 -4.53
CA GLY A 55 4.17 -7.25 -4.37
C GLY A 55 4.22 -6.60 -2.99
N ILE A 56 4.49 -7.37 -1.93
CA ILE A 56 4.69 -6.83 -0.58
C ILE A 56 5.86 -5.81 -0.57
N ASP A 57 6.97 -6.17 -1.20
CA ASP A 57 8.12 -5.25 -1.31
C ASP A 57 7.83 -4.06 -2.26
N ASN A 58 7.02 -4.26 -3.30
CA ASN A 58 6.59 -3.20 -4.21
C ASN A 58 5.72 -2.14 -3.51
N CYS A 59 5.08 -2.46 -2.38
CA CYS A 59 4.35 -1.50 -1.56
C CYS A 59 5.24 -0.67 -0.62
N VAL A 60 6.55 -0.90 -0.59
CA VAL A 60 7.50 0.00 0.05
C VAL A 60 7.61 1.28 -0.80
N ARG A 61 7.68 2.45 -0.16
CA ARG A 61 7.49 3.74 -0.85
C ARG A 61 8.40 3.99 -2.04
N ARG A 62 9.69 3.68 -1.93
CA ARG A 62 10.62 3.84 -3.06
C ARG A 62 10.24 2.97 -4.26
N PRO A 63 10.12 1.63 -4.16
CA PRO A 63 9.74 0.80 -5.30
C PRO A 63 8.31 1.02 -5.77
N MET A 64 7.44 1.60 -4.95
CA MET A 64 6.05 1.93 -5.31
C MET A 64 5.96 3.17 -6.22
N THR A 65 6.71 4.22 -5.90
CA THR A 65 6.51 5.55 -6.49
C THR A 65 6.73 5.58 -8.00
N GLU A 66 7.87 5.09 -8.49
CA GLU A 66 8.20 5.14 -9.91
C GLU A 66 7.26 4.31 -10.79
N PRO A 67 6.94 3.03 -10.45
CA PRO A 67 6.00 2.25 -11.26
C PRO A 67 4.60 2.84 -11.34
N LEU A 68 4.08 3.42 -10.26
CA LEU A 68 2.76 4.06 -10.29
C LEU A 68 2.75 5.24 -11.25
N ILE A 69 3.77 6.10 -11.22
CA ILE A 69 3.89 7.24 -12.12
C ILE A 69 4.04 6.77 -13.57
N GLN A 70 4.93 5.80 -13.85
CA GLN A 70 5.18 5.28 -15.20
C GLN A 70 3.94 4.65 -15.84
N HIS A 71 3.05 4.07 -15.06
CA HIS A 71 1.81 3.47 -15.54
C HIS A 71 0.60 4.42 -15.52
N GLY A 72 0.83 5.70 -15.24
CA GLY A 72 -0.23 6.71 -15.28
C GLY A 72 -1.26 6.62 -14.15
N VAL A 73 -0.89 6.02 -13.02
CA VAL A 73 -1.71 6.08 -11.80
C VAL A 73 -1.60 7.50 -11.25
N PRO A 74 -2.73 8.23 -11.04
CA PRO A 74 -2.70 9.56 -10.48
C PRO A 74 -1.99 9.59 -9.14
N HIS A 75 -0.87 10.30 -9.06
CA HIS A 75 0.00 10.36 -7.91
C HIS A 75 0.48 11.81 -7.70
N PRO A 76 0.76 12.27 -6.47
CA PRO A 76 1.34 13.60 -6.24
C PRO A 76 2.71 13.73 -6.92
N ARG A 77 3.12 14.95 -7.23
CA ARG A 77 4.50 15.23 -7.62
C ARG A 77 5.43 14.67 -6.56
N SER A 78 6.35 13.81 -6.97
CA SER A 78 7.13 12.99 -6.05
C SER A 78 8.59 12.91 -6.46
N PHE A 79 9.46 12.89 -5.44
CA PHE A 79 10.90 12.80 -5.61
C PHE A 79 11.45 11.67 -4.74
N VAL A 80 12.26 10.83 -5.33
CA VAL A 80 13.01 9.79 -4.62
C VAL A 80 14.45 10.25 -4.53
N ILE A 81 14.91 10.53 -3.32
CA ILE A 81 16.25 11.09 -3.08
C ILE A 81 17.06 10.26 -2.10
N SER A 82 18.39 10.27 -2.25
CA SER A 82 19.28 9.86 -1.17
C SER A 82 19.24 10.90 -0.06
N THR A 83 19.16 10.47 1.18
CA THR A 83 19.15 11.38 2.34
C THR A 83 20.48 12.14 2.52
N ASP A 84 21.57 11.68 1.88
CA ASP A 84 22.87 12.38 1.87
C ASP A 84 22.90 13.59 0.92
N ARG A 85 21.89 13.74 0.07
CA ARG A 85 21.78 14.88 -0.86
C ARG A 85 20.91 15.97 -0.27
N GLN A 86 21.19 17.23 -0.66
CA GLN A 86 20.31 18.36 -0.41
C GLN A 86 19.07 18.23 -1.33
N PHE A 87 17.94 18.64 -0.81
CA PHE A 87 16.70 18.73 -1.57
C PHE A 87 16.53 20.16 -2.08
N GLU A 88 16.67 20.36 -3.39
CA GLU A 88 16.69 21.70 -4.02
C GLU A 88 15.37 22.08 -4.71
N GLU A 89 14.41 21.15 -4.79
CA GLU A 89 13.12 21.39 -5.44
C GLU A 89 12.21 22.27 -4.57
N ASP A 90 11.49 23.17 -5.22
CA ASP A 90 10.46 24.00 -4.59
C ASP A 90 9.10 23.28 -4.67
N CYS A 91 8.76 22.51 -3.66
CA CYS A 91 7.49 21.80 -3.56
C CYS A 91 6.87 21.86 -2.16
N TYR A 92 7.05 22.99 -1.50
CA TYR A 92 6.52 23.19 -0.14
C TYR A 92 5.08 23.73 -0.14
N PRO A 93 4.26 23.31 0.84
CA PRO A 93 4.57 22.31 1.85
C PRO A 93 4.65 20.89 1.25
N CYS A 94 5.41 19.99 1.90
CA CYS A 94 5.59 18.63 1.40
C CYS A 94 5.58 17.58 2.52
N TRP A 95 5.43 16.33 2.09
CA TRP A 95 5.57 15.15 2.94
C TRP A 95 6.89 14.47 2.67
N ILE A 96 7.67 14.24 3.72
CA ILE A 96 8.94 13.51 3.64
C ILE A 96 8.74 12.17 4.34
N LYS A 97 8.87 11.10 3.59
CA LYS A 97 8.57 9.74 4.03
C LYS A 97 9.80 8.86 3.90
N ARG A 98 10.01 7.98 4.87
CA ARG A 98 11.02 6.93 4.76
C ARG A 98 10.77 6.08 3.51
N GLY A 99 11.81 5.89 2.67
CA GLY A 99 11.68 5.25 1.36
C GLY A 99 12.09 3.77 1.32
N ASP A 100 12.92 3.30 2.26
CA ASP A 100 13.55 1.98 2.27
C ASP A 100 12.73 0.89 2.97
N SER A 101 11.70 1.27 3.73
CA SER A 101 10.80 0.34 4.42
C SER A 101 9.45 1.00 4.73
N HIS A 102 8.49 0.19 5.20
CA HIS A 102 7.25 0.72 5.77
C HIS A 102 7.53 1.57 7.02
N ALA A 103 6.70 2.60 7.25
CA ALA A 103 6.82 3.44 8.43
C ALA A 103 6.63 2.62 9.71
N MET A 104 7.61 2.67 10.60
CA MET A 104 7.61 1.98 11.90
C MET A 104 7.27 2.94 13.04
N VAL A 105 7.77 4.16 12.98
CA VAL A 105 7.58 5.23 13.96
C VAL A 105 6.99 6.47 13.29
N LYS A 106 6.47 7.38 14.11
CA LYS A 106 5.84 8.61 13.61
C LYS A 106 6.80 9.47 12.78
N GLU A 107 8.04 9.50 13.17
CA GLU A 107 9.13 10.26 12.53
C GLU A 107 9.50 9.72 11.13
N ASP A 108 8.97 8.56 10.74
CA ASP A 108 9.15 8.01 9.38
C ASP A 108 8.24 8.68 8.33
N VAL A 109 7.30 9.54 8.78
CA VAL A 109 6.41 10.34 7.91
C VAL A 109 6.29 11.72 8.51
N CYS A 110 6.92 12.70 7.90
CA CYS A 110 6.97 14.08 8.37
C CYS A 110 6.34 15.04 7.37
N TYR A 111 5.70 16.07 7.88
CA TYR A 111 5.21 17.20 7.11
C TYR A 111 6.21 18.36 7.28
N ALA A 112 6.61 18.97 6.18
CA ALA A 112 7.52 20.11 6.18
C ALA A 112 6.86 21.28 5.45
N THR A 113 6.83 22.45 6.09
CA THR A 113 6.24 23.68 5.56
C THR A 113 7.20 24.46 4.68
N ASP A 114 8.50 24.24 4.87
CA ASP A 114 9.57 24.96 4.19
C ASP A 114 10.85 24.12 4.08
N LYS A 115 11.85 24.68 3.41
CA LYS A 115 13.15 24.05 3.18
C LYS A 115 13.89 23.72 4.47
N GLU A 116 13.83 24.59 5.47
CA GLU A 116 14.57 24.41 6.73
C GLU A 116 14.00 23.20 7.52
N GLU A 117 12.69 23.05 7.55
CA GLU A 117 12.05 21.87 8.14
C GLU A 117 12.39 20.59 7.37
N ALA A 118 12.38 20.64 6.05
CA ALA A 118 12.74 19.50 5.22
C ALA A 118 14.19 19.04 5.47
N GLU A 119 15.13 19.98 5.55
CA GLU A 119 16.53 19.67 5.84
C GLU A 119 16.71 19.05 7.24
N ARG A 120 15.95 19.51 8.24
CA ARG A 120 15.94 18.91 9.59
C ARG A 120 15.46 17.46 9.57
N VAL A 121 14.39 17.18 8.82
CA VAL A 121 13.87 15.81 8.66
C VAL A 121 14.89 14.91 7.95
N LEU A 122 15.51 15.39 6.87
CA LEU A 122 16.52 14.63 6.15
C LEU A 122 17.76 14.38 7.02
N ALA A 123 18.14 15.34 7.87
CA ALA A 123 19.22 15.17 8.85
C ALA A 123 18.87 14.08 9.89
N ASP A 124 17.63 14.05 10.39
CA ASP A 124 17.15 12.99 11.28
C ASP A 124 17.21 11.62 10.58
N PHE A 125 16.75 11.52 9.33
CA PHE A 125 16.84 10.27 8.58
C PHE A 125 18.27 9.78 8.41
N ARG A 126 19.22 10.70 8.10
CA ARG A 126 20.66 10.35 8.06
C ARG A 126 21.16 9.81 9.40
N SER A 127 20.82 10.47 10.49
CA SER A 127 21.25 10.06 11.84
C SER A 127 20.74 8.65 12.21
N ARG A 128 19.58 8.29 11.67
CA ARG A 128 18.93 6.98 11.84
C ARG A 128 19.34 5.96 10.78
N HIS A 129 20.32 6.27 9.94
CA HIS A 129 20.80 5.41 8.85
C HIS A 129 19.71 5.02 7.84
N ILE A 130 18.76 5.91 7.60
CA ILE A 130 17.74 5.75 6.54
C ILE A 130 18.33 6.33 5.25
N PRO A 131 18.62 5.49 4.24
CA PRO A 131 19.41 5.95 3.08
C PRO A 131 18.58 6.70 2.03
N VAL A 132 17.26 6.53 2.04
CA VAL A 132 16.37 7.03 1.00
C VAL A 132 15.12 7.66 1.60
N ALA A 133 14.78 8.84 1.11
CA ALA A 133 13.50 9.51 1.36
C ALA A 133 12.66 9.58 0.09
N VAL A 134 11.34 9.52 0.26
CA VAL A 134 10.36 9.88 -0.76
C VAL A 134 9.69 11.17 -0.31
N ILE A 135 9.78 12.20 -1.15
CA ILE A 135 9.19 13.51 -0.90
C ILE A 135 7.99 13.67 -1.83
N ASN A 136 6.83 13.94 -1.27
CA ASN A 136 5.60 14.18 -2.03
C ASN A 136 5.12 15.61 -1.78
N GLU A 137 4.66 16.30 -2.80
CA GLU A 137 3.92 17.56 -2.62
C GLU A 137 2.74 17.34 -1.66
N HIS A 138 2.41 18.35 -0.87
CA HIS A 138 1.19 18.32 -0.07
C HIS A 138 -0.01 18.67 -0.95
N LEU A 139 -1.01 17.80 -0.95
CA LEU A 139 -2.26 18.00 -1.65
C LEU A 139 -3.32 18.52 -0.70
N GLN A 140 -3.98 19.62 -1.08
CA GLN A 140 -5.14 20.12 -0.36
C GLN A 140 -6.42 19.44 -0.86
N GLY A 141 -7.24 18.94 0.07
CA GLY A 141 -8.49 18.30 -0.29
C GLY A 141 -8.97 17.29 0.74
N ASP A 142 -10.01 16.55 0.38
CA ASP A 142 -10.56 15.53 1.22
C ASP A 142 -9.68 14.27 1.18
N LEU A 143 -9.23 13.83 2.34
CA LEU A 143 -8.53 12.55 2.46
C LEU A 143 -9.56 11.41 2.48
N ILE A 144 -9.40 10.45 1.58
CA ILE A 144 -10.21 9.24 1.46
C ILE A 144 -9.32 8.04 1.70
N LYS A 145 -9.80 7.08 2.49
CA LYS A 145 -9.22 5.75 2.62
C LYS A 145 -10.05 4.76 1.83
N PHE A 146 -9.37 3.82 1.17
CA PHE A 146 -10.06 2.81 0.38
C PHE A 146 -9.48 1.41 0.58
N TYR A 147 -10.31 0.41 0.33
CA TYR A 147 -9.97 -1.01 0.30
C TYR A 147 -10.57 -1.64 -0.96
N GLY A 148 -9.84 -2.53 -1.60
CA GLY A 148 -10.33 -3.21 -2.78
C GLY A 148 -9.78 -4.63 -2.92
N VAL A 149 -10.47 -5.41 -3.76
CA VAL A 149 -10.08 -6.76 -4.15
C VAL A 149 -10.16 -6.85 -5.67
N GLN A 150 -9.01 -6.84 -6.32
CA GLN A 150 -8.89 -6.82 -7.77
C GLN A 150 -9.59 -8.02 -8.43
N GLY A 151 -10.29 -7.77 -9.52
CA GLY A 151 -11.03 -8.79 -10.27
C GLY A 151 -12.35 -9.19 -9.62
N THR A 152 -12.84 -8.40 -8.67
CA THR A 152 -14.17 -8.47 -8.07
C THR A 152 -14.86 -7.10 -8.14
N ASP A 153 -16.14 -7.06 -7.80
CA ASP A 153 -16.92 -5.82 -7.65
C ASP A 153 -16.66 -5.11 -6.32
N PHE A 154 -15.91 -5.72 -5.39
CA PHE A 154 -15.67 -5.16 -4.07
C PHE A 154 -14.75 -3.93 -4.13
N PHE A 155 -15.30 -2.82 -3.66
CA PHE A 155 -14.56 -1.60 -3.37
C PHE A 155 -15.23 -0.88 -2.22
N TYR A 156 -14.47 -0.49 -1.21
CA TYR A 156 -14.98 0.17 -0.02
C TYR A 156 -14.13 1.40 0.28
N TRP A 157 -14.76 2.55 0.43
CA TRP A 157 -14.06 3.78 0.78
C TRP A 157 -14.73 4.52 1.94
N PHE A 158 -14.00 5.36 2.61
CA PHE A 158 -14.50 6.15 3.73
C PHE A 158 -13.61 7.36 4.03
N TYR A 159 -14.20 8.38 4.62
CA TYR A 159 -13.44 9.46 5.23
C TYR A 159 -12.86 9.00 6.57
N PRO A 160 -11.55 9.25 6.86
CA PRO A 160 -10.99 8.97 8.16
C PRO A 160 -11.68 9.83 9.22
N SER A 161 -12.21 9.20 10.26
CA SER A 161 -12.83 9.90 11.38
C SER A 161 -11.77 10.34 12.38
N PRO A 162 -11.95 11.47 13.09
CA PRO A 162 -11.09 11.87 14.20
C PRO A 162 -10.95 10.80 15.31
N CYS A 163 -11.95 9.91 15.41
CA CYS A 163 -11.97 8.78 16.35
C CYS A 163 -11.49 7.47 15.71
N SER A 164 -11.10 7.44 14.41
CA SER A 164 -10.57 6.25 13.78
C SER A 164 -9.12 6.05 14.20
N HIS A 165 -8.71 4.78 14.35
CA HIS A 165 -7.32 4.44 14.64
C HIS A 165 -6.42 4.88 13.48
N SER A 166 -5.87 6.08 13.60
CA SER A 166 -4.77 6.55 12.77
C SER A 166 -3.45 6.07 13.37
N LYS A 167 -2.57 5.51 12.56
CA LYS A 167 -1.27 5.02 13.05
C LYS A 167 -0.45 6.15 13.67
N PHE A 168 -0.53 7.37 13.10
CA PHE A 168 0.30 8.50 13.49
C PHE A 168 -0.46 9.83 13.71
N GLY A 169 -1.78 9.88 13.48
CA GLY A 169 -2.62 11.07 13.68
C GLY A 169 -2.37 12.20 12.68
N LEU A 170 -1.73 11.91 11.54
CA LEU A 170 -1.34 12.89 10.53
C LEU A 170 -2.49 13.31 9.60
N GLU A 171 -3.57 12.55 9.58
CA GLU A 171 -4.77 12.84 8.77
C GLU A 171 -5.39 14.20 9.11
N LYS A 172 -5.13 14.71 10.31
CA LYS A 172 -5.59 16.04 10.76
C LYS A 172 -5.03 17.19 9.93
N ILE A 173 -3.90 17.00 9.25
CA ILE A 173 -3.27 18.05 8.42
C ILE A 173 -4.14 18.39 7.21
N ASN A 174 -4.86 17.43 6.64
CA ASN A 174 -5.82 17.66 5.57
C ASN A 174 -7.14 18.27 6.07
N GLY A 175 -7.34 18.34 7.39
CA GLY A 175 -8.56 18.88 8.00
C GLY A 175 -9.74 17.92 7.96
N VAL A 176 -10.93 18.48 8.18
CA VAL A 176 -12.20 17.74 8.13
C VAL A 176 -12.64 17.65 6.68
N ALA A 177 -13.03 16.46 6.23
CA ALA A 177 -13.56 16.26 4.89
C ALA A 177 -14.80 17.13 4.65
N LYS A 178 -14.84 17.77 3.48
CA LYS A 178 -15.92 18.67 3.04
C LYS A 178 -17.00 17.96 2.24
N GLY A 179 -16.79 16.69 1.89
CA GLY A 179 -17.70 15.89 1.07
C GLY A 179 -17.63 16.28 -0.41
N ILE A 180 -16.42 16.54 -0.91
CA ILE A 180 -16.20 16.87 -2.32
C ILE A 180 -16.72 15.72 -3.19
N PRO A 181 -17.61 15.97 -4.17
CA PRO A 181 -18.10 14.93 -5.08
C PRO A 181 -16.97 14.36 -5.93
N PHE A 182 -16.95 13.05 -6.11
CA PHE A 182 -15.99 12.38 -6.99
C PHE A 182 -16.61 11.14 -7.66
N ASN A 183 -15.92 10.61 -8.65
CA ASN A 183 -16.32 9.38 -9.31
C ASN A 183 -15.68 8.17 -8.62
N GLU A 184 -16.50 7.38 -7.92
CA GLU A 184 -16.05 6.18 -7.20
C GLU A 184 -15.51 5.09 -8.17
N GLU A 185 -16.12 4.95 -9.35
CA GLU A 185 -15.66 4.00 -10.37
C GLU A 185 -14.27 4.37 -10.89
N GLU A 186 -13.99 5.67 -10.99
CA GLU A 186 -12.67 6.17 -11.39
C GLU A 186 -11.62 5.89 -10.31
N LEU A 187 -11.93 6.14 -9.04
CA LEU A 187 -11.03 5.81 -7.94
C LEU A 187 -10.75 4.31 -7.91
N LYS A 188 -11.80 3.47 -8.05
CA LYS A 188 -11.64 2.02 -8.15
C LYS A 188 -10.75 1.62 -9.32
N LYS A 189 -10.95 2.20 -10.50
CA LYS A 189 -10.13 1.95 -11.69
C LYS A 189 -8.65 2.25 -11.45
N TYR A 190 -8.32 3.42 -10.89
CA TYR A 190 -6.94 3.77 -10.58
C TYR A 190 -6.34 2.89 -9.48
N SER A 191 -7.16 2.50 -8.51
CA SER A 191 -6.73 1.58 -7.44
C SER A 191 -6.46 0.17 -7.99
N ASP A 192 -7.30 -0.34 -8.89
CA ASP A 192 -7.08 -1.63 -9.56
C ASP A 192 -5.84 -1.58 -10.48
N MET A 193 -5.57 -0.46 -11.16
CA MET A 193 -4.33 -0.25 -11.92
C MET A 193 -3.11 -0.30 -11.00
N ALA A 194 -3.14 0.40 -9.86
CA ALA A 194 -2.07 0.36 -8.88
C ALA A 194 -1.84 -1.06 -8.35
N ALA A 195 -2.92 -1.79 -8.04
CA ALA A 195 -2.88 -3.18 -7.58
C ALA A 195 -2.22 -4.12 -8.61
N GLU A 196 -2.49 -3.90 -9.90
CA GLU A 196 -1.86 -4.67 -10.98
C GLU A 196 -0.38 -4.37 -11.11
N VAL A 197 -0.02 -3.09 -11.16
CA VAL A 197 1.38 -2.62 -11.27
C VAL A 197 2.23 -3.12 -10.11
N LEU A 198 1.67 -3.09 -8.90
CA LEU A 198 2.37 -3.52 -7.69
C LEU A 198 2.25 -5.03 -7.41
N ASN A 199 1.43 -5.75 -8.17
CA ASN A 199 1.12 -7.18 -7.98
C ASN A 199 0.51 -7.50 -6.60
N VAL A 200 -0.43 -6.69 -6.15
CA VAL A 200 -1.13 -6.82 -4.86
C VAL A 200 -2.65 -6.78 -5.04
N PRO A 201 -3.28 -7.88 -5.48
CA PRO A 201 -4.71 -7.91 -5.76
C PRO A 201 -5.62 -7.67 -4.54
N ILE A 202 -5.12 -7.82 -3.32
CA ILE A 202 -5.82 -7.49 -2.08
C ILE A 202 -5.15 -6.26 -1.51
N TYR A 203 -5.81 -5.11 -1.62
CA TYR A 203 -5.16 -3.83 -1.43
C TYR A 203 -5.98 -2.83 -0.61
N GLY A 204 -5.31 -1.80 -0.17
CA GLY A 204 -5.90 -0.58 0.35
C GLY A 204 -4.96 0.59 0.16
N GLY A 205 -5.45 1.78 0.40
CA GLY A 205 -4.65 2.97 0.24
C GLY A 205 -5.35 4.23 0.72
N ASP A 206 -4.65 5.32 0.52
CA ASP A 206 -5.11 6.66 0.81
C ASP A 206 -5.10 7.49 -0.48
N CYS A 207 -6.14 8.27 -0.67
CA CYS A 207 -6.31 9.18 -1.81
C CYS A 207 -6.66 10.57 -1.31
N VAL A 208 -6.14 11.60 -1.96
CA VAL A 208 -6.60 12.98 -1.75
C VAL A 208 -7.45 13.40 -2.95
N LEU A 209 -8.59 13.96 -2.65
CA LEU A 209 -9.54 14.51 -3.59
C LEU A 209 -9.48 16.03 -3.51
N SER A 210 -8.98 16.67 -4.55
CA SER A 210 -8.88 18.14 -4.63
C SER A 210 -10.24 18.80 -4.89
N ALA A 211 -10.32 20.11 -4.68
CA ALA A 211 -11.58 20.86 -4.79
C ALA A 211 -12.18 20.83 -6.22
N ASP A 212 -11.38 20.61 -7.23
CA ASP A 212 -11.77 20.47 -8.64
C ASP A 212 -12.10 19.01 -9.04
N GLY A 213 -12.06 18.08 -8.07
CA GLY A 213 -12.44 16.69 -8.27
C GLY A 213 -11.29 15.78 -8.74
N GLU A 214 -10.05 16.29 -8.83
CA GLU A 214 -8.90 15.41 -9.13
C GLU A 214 -8.62 14.43 -7.99
N LEU A 215 -8.39 13.19 -8.38
CA LEU A 215 -8.02 12.09 -7.49
C LEU A 215 -6.52 11.83 -7.58
N LYS A 216 -5.81 11.80 -6.44
CA LYS A 216 -4.40 11.38 -6.39
C LYS A 216 -4.17 10.37 -5.27
N ILE A 217 -3.67 9.19 -5.62
CA ILE A 217 -3.31 8.13 -4.66
C ILE A 217 -2.00 8.52 -4.00
N ILE A 218 -1.99 8.64 -2.67
CA ILE A 218 -0.84 9.11 -1.88
C ILE A 218 -0.16 8.03 -1.04
N ASP A 219 -0.82 6.90 -0.88
CA ASP A 219 -0.28 5.70 -0.24
C ASP A 219 -1.02 4.46 -0.74
N PHE A 220 -0.32 3.32 -0.84
CA PHE A 220 -0.90 2.06 -1.28
C PHE A 220 -0.29 0.91 -0.49
N ASN A 221 -1.13 0.01 -0.01
CA ASN A 221 -0.74 -1.02 0.92
C ASN A 221 -1.25 -2.38 0.47
N ASP A 222 -0.42 -3.38 0.60
CA ASP A 222 -0.83 -4.77 0.52
C ASP A 222 -1.64 -5.14 1.77
N TRP A 223 -2.66 -5.93 1.59
CA TRP A 223 -3.49 -6.55 2.62
C TRP A 223 -3.84 -5.62 3.81
N PRO A 224 -4.71 -4.62 3.66
CA PRO A 224 -5.14 -3.74 4.74
C PRO A 224 -6.01 -4.49 5.76
N SER A 225 -6.32 -3.86 6.89
CA SER A 225 -7.06 -4.50 7.98
C SER A 225 -8.50 -4.92 7.65
N PHE A 226 -9.15 -4.26 6.68
CA PHE A 226 -10.58 -4.41 6.33
C PHE A 226 -11.53 -4.29 7.54
N ALA A 227 -11.12 -3.64 8.62
CA ALA A 227 -11.81 -3.66 9.90
C ALA A 227 -13.30 -3.23 9.81
N ARG A 228 -13.62 -2.33 8.87
CA ARG A 228 -14.97 -1.78 8.67
C ARG A 228 -15.87 -2.63 7.76
N CYS A 229 -15.30 -3.52 6.95
CA CYS A 229 -16.00 -4.28 5.91
C CYS A 229 -15.52 -5.75 5.85
N ARG A 230 -15.06 -6.29 6.97
CA ARG A 230 -14.35 -7.58 7.04
C ARG A 230 -15.13 -8.76 6.49
N GLU A 231 -16.43 -8.83 6.76
CA GLU A 231 -17.27 -9.95 6.32
C GLU A 231 -17.41 -9.97 4.81
N GLU A 232 -17.75 -8.84 4.21
CA GLU A 232 -17.89 -8.68 2.76
C GLU A 232 -16.54 -8.86 2.06
N ALA A 233 -15.50 -8.18 2.54
CA ALA A 233 -14.13 -8.33 2.02
C ALA A 233 -13.67 -9.79 2.06
N GLY A 234 -13.94 -10.53 3.14
CA GLY A 234 -13.55 -11.93 3.28
C GLY A 234 -14.14 -12.84 2.21
N VAL A 235 -15.39 -12.61 1.81
CA VAL A 235 -16.04 -13.33 0.70
C VAL A 235 -15.32 -13.04 -0.62
N LYS A 236 -15.07 -11.75 -0.91
CA LYS A 236 -14.45 -11.32 -2.17
C LYS A 236 -12.96 -11.67 -2.27
N ILE A 237 -12.25 -11.64 -1.15
CA ILE A 237 -10.87 -12.17 -1.08
C ILE A 237 -10.85 -13.67 -1.42
N ALA A 238 -11.77 -14.46 -0.86
CA ALA A 238 -11.85 -15.87 -1.17
C ALA A 238 -12.20 -16.12 -2.66
N GLU A 239 -13.10 -15.32 -3.23
CA GLU A 239 -13.44 -15.34 -4.66
C GLU A 239 -12.22 -15.01 -5.54
N CYS A 240 -11.49 -13.95 -5.23
CA CYS A 240 -10.27 -13.54 -5.94
C CYS A 240 -9.23 -14.66 -5.94
N ILE A 241 -8.92 -15.23 -4.78
CA ILE A 241 -7.95 -16.32 -4.64
C ILE A 241 -8.41 -17.55 -5.47
N TYR A 242 -9.66 -17.93 -5.32
CA TYR A 242 -10.23 -19.09 -6.03
C TYR A 242 -10.16 -18.93 -7.55
N ASN A 243 -10.50 -17.75 -8.07
CA ASN A 243 -10.43 -17.46 -9.50
C ASN A 243 -8.99 -17.46 -10.03
N ARG A 244 -8.03 -17.00 -9.25
CA ARG A 244 -6.60 -17.07 -9.59
C ARG A 244 -6.08 -18.50 -9.61
N VAL A 245 -6.52 -19.35 -8.68
CA VAL A 245 -6.22 -20.79 -8.68
C VAL A 245 -6.74 -21.46 -9.97
N LYS A 246 -8.00 -21.21 -10.32
CA LYS A 246 -8.58 -21.76 -11.56
C LYS A 246 -7.81 -21.32 -12.80
N LYS A 247 -7.49 -20.02 -12.93
CA LYS A 247 -6.70 -19.49 -14.05
C LYS A 247 -5.33 -20.16 -14.16
N LYS A 248 -4.69 -20.46 -13.03
CA LYS A 248 -3.38 -21.15 -13.00
C LYS A 248 -3.49 -22.61 -13.44
N GLN A 249 -4.55 -23.31 -13.02
CA GLN A 249 -4.79 -24.70 -13.43
C GLN A 249 -5.10 -24.85 -14.93
N MET A 250 -5.75 -23.86 -15.52
CA MET A 250 -6.06 -23.86 -16.98
C MET A 250 -4.83 -23.56 -17.86
N LYS A 251 -3.73 -23.07 -17.28
CA LYS A 251 -2.47 -22.78 -18.00
C LYS A 251 -1.45 -23.92 -17.94
N LYS A 252 -1.73 -24.96 -17.14
CA LYS A 252 -0.94 -26.21 -17.05
C LYS A 252 -1.54 -27.26 -17.96
#